data_e646bef4f3c61a6346b3215e407c7648
#
_entry.id   e646bef4f3c61a6346b3215e407c7648
#
_cell.length_a   1.000
_cell.length_b   1.000
_cell.length_c   1.000
_cell.angle_alpha   90.00
_cell.angle_beta   90.00
_cell.angle_gamma   90.00
#
_symmetry.space_group_name_H-M   'P 1'
#
loop_
_entity.id
_entity.type
_entity.pdbx_description
1 polymer ?
#
loop_
_entity_poly.entity_id
_entity_poly.type
_entity_poly.pdbx_seq_one_letter_code
_entity_poly.pdbx_strand_id
1 'polypeptide(L)'
;MRSLSVLLVALLLALAGAAFASDNLRLNSRLDYSSDSQDGPLITGDNMDAGFQPGKPAYVILYQEGCFNSKRQARRTVALYEKYKVRVQFIVVDLDHRLSAPQKELEKKYYRGYIPHVVVLDASGKALYNSSGEVDEATITRLFDKALQ
;
A
#
# COMPACT_ATOMS: atom_id res chain seq x y z
N MET A 1 7.95 60.00 15.41
CA MET A 1 8.45 58.69 15.82
C MET A 1 7.56 57.62 15.20
N ARG A 2 8.06 56.97 14.20
CA ARG A 2 7.29 55.95 13.46
C ARG A 2 7.59 54.58 14.05
N SER A 3 6.60 54.00 14.67
CA SER A 3 6.68 52.64 15.20
C SER A 3 6.76 51.65 14.05
N LEU A 4 7.88 51.00 13.91
CA LEU A 4 8.07 49.87 13.01
C LEU A 4 7.39 48.66 13.61
N SER A 5 6.14 48.43 13.22
CA SER A 5 5.47 47.18 13.53
C SER A 5 6.08 46.10 12.64
N VAL A 6 7.01 45.37 13.22
CA VAL A 6 7.53 44.14 12.61
C VAL A 6 6.42 43.12 12.62
N LEU A 7 5.74 42.97 11.49
CA LEU A 7 4.87 41.81 11.26
C LEU A 7 5.75 40.57 11.18
N LEU A 8 5.86 39.88 12.30
CA LEU A 8 6.40 38.54 12.35
C LEU A 8 5.33 37.60 11.73
N VAL A 9 5.36 37.50 10.42
CA VAL A 9 4.65 36.46 9.71
C VAL A 9 5.37 35.17 10.10
N ALA A 10 4.87 34.53 11.14
CA ALA A 10 5.22 33.16 11.45
C ALA A 10 4.74 32.31 10.28
N LEU A 11 5.64 32.07 9.34
CA LEU A 11 5.51 31.05 8.33
C LEU A 11 5.54 29.70 9.07
N LEU A 12 4.38 29.28 9.57
CA LEU A 12 4.14 27.91 9.94
C LEU A 12 4.24 27.10 8.64
N LEU A 13 5.47 26.77 8.28
CA LEU A 13 5.70 25.60 7.45
C LEU A 13 5.15 24.41 8.25
N ALA A 14 3.89 24.09 7.99
CA ALA A 14 3.41 22.75 8.26
C ALA A 14 4.35 21.83 7.48
N LEU A 15 5.34 21.27 8.16
CA LEU A 15 5.97 20.04 7.71
C LEU A 15 4.84 19.01 7.72
N ALA A 16 4.08 18.98 6.62
CA ALA A 16 3.33 17.81 6.26
C ALA A 16 4.39 16.73 6.15
N GLY A 17 4.53 15.95 7.21
CA GLY A 17 5.44 14.82 7.20
C GLY A 17 5.15 14.05 5.93
N ALA A 18 6.14 13.97 5.05
CA ALA A 18 5.98 13.20 3.83
C ALA A 18 5.59 11.79 4.27
N ALA A 19 4.33 11.43 4.08
CA ALA A 19 3.87 10.09 4.33
C ALA A 19 4.53 9.24 3.25
N PHE A 20 5.56 8.51 3.64
CA PHE A 20 6.26 7.61 2.75
C PHE A 20 5.39 6.38 2.50
N ALA A 21 5.37 5.90 1.26
CA ALA A 21 4.82 4.59 0.95
C ALA A 21 5.61 3.49 1.68
N SER A 22 5.02 2.31 1.81
CA SER A 22 5.75 1.15 2.30
C SER A 22 6.98 0.90 1.43
N ASP A 23 8.10 0.58 2.03
CA ASP A 23 9.39 0.40 1.36
C ASP A 23 10.13 -0.83 1.89
N ASN A 24 11.20 -1.22 1.21
CA ASN A 24 11.98 -2.40 1.54
C ASN A 24 11.12 -3.67 1.72
N LEU A 25 10.07 -3.79 0.91
CA LEU A 25 9.15 -4.91 0.98
C LEU A 25 9.84 -6.21 0.64
N ARG A 26 9.65 -7.19 1.50
CA ARG A 26 10.16 -8.54 1.33
C ARG A 26 9.21 -9.56 1.95
N LEU A 27 9.28 -10.77 1.47
CA LEU A 27 8.60 -11.88 2.11
C LEU A 27 9.22 -12.17 3.48
N ASN A 28 8.40 -12.54 4.43
CA ASN A 28 8.88 -13.02 5.72
C ASN A 28 9.47 -14.44 5.54
N SER A 29 10.78 -14.53 5.56
CA SER A 29 11.52 -15.78 5.29
C SER A 29 11.31 -16.89 6.33
N ARG A 30 10.62 -16.59 7.44
CA ARG A 30 10.33 -17.58 8.50
C ARG A 30 9.06 -18.36 8.25
N LEU A 31 8.27 -18.00 7.22
CA LEU A 31 6.95 -18.57 7.01
C LEU A 31 6.95 -19.66 5.94
N ASP A 32 6.00 -20.57 6.09
CA ASP A 32 5.63 -21.51 5.05
C ASP A 32 4.61 -20.90 4.08
N TYR A 33 5.02 -20.70 2.83
CA TYR A 33 4.16 -20.16 1.76
C TYR A 33 3.47 -21.27 0.94
N SER A 34 3.54 -22.50 1.36
CA SER A 34 2.98 -23.67 0.64
C SER A 34 1.68 -24.19 1.26
N SER A 35 1.25 -23.65 2.39
CA SER A 35 0.09 -24.15 3.14
C SER A 35 -0.70 -23.04 3.83
N ASP A 36 -1.89 -23.39 4.34
CA ASP A 36 -2.71 -22.54 5.20
C ASP A 36 -2.21 -22.57 6.66
N SER A 37 -1.04 -21.99 6.92
CA SER A 37 -0.49 -21.85 8.26
C SER A 37 -0.45 -20.39 8.68
N GLN A 38 -0.88 -20.08 9.91
CA GLN A 38 -0.89 -18.71 10.43
C GLN A 38 0.34 -18.48 11.30
N ASP A 39 1.43 -18.04 10.66
CA ASP A 39 2.74 -17.96 11.27
C ASP A 39 3.24 -16.52 11.44
N GLY A 40 2.51 -15.52 10.98
CA GLY A 40 2.84 -14.10 11.09
C GLY A 40 2.68 -13.31 9.78
N PRO A 41 3.09 -12.02 9.79
CA PRO A 41 2.96 -11.15 8.62
C PRO A 41 3.63 -11.73 7.38
N LEU A 42 2.92 -11.77 6.26
CA LEU A 42 3.42 -12.33 5.00
C LEU A 42 4.46 -11.43 4.33
N ILE A 43 4.25 -10.12 4.41
CA ILE A 43 5.13 -9.11 3.83
C ILE A 43 5.63 -8.23 4.96
N THR A 44 6.93 -7.98 4.98
CA THR A 44 7.59 -7.08 5.93
C THR A 44 8.35 -6.00 5.19
N GLY A 45 8.62 -4.89 5.85
CA GLY A 45 9.32 -3.76 5.27
C GLY A 45 9.29 -2.54 6.18
N ASP A 46 9.54 -1.38 5.62
CA ASP A 46 9.48 -0.10 6.29
C ASP A 46 8.16 0.61 5.97
N ASN A 47 7.71 1.52 6.86
CA ASN A 47 6.47 2.30 6.70
C ASN A 47 5.25 1.42 6.39
N MET A 48 5.13 0.30 7.11
CA MET A 48 4.06 -0.68 6.88
C MET A 48 2.67 -0.17 7.28
N ASP A 49 2.58 0.98 7.91
CA ASP A 49 1.37 1.72 8.27
C ASP A 49 0.93 2.76 7.22
N ALA A 50 1.63 2.82 6.10
CA ALA A 50 1.37 3.77 5.02
C ALA A 50 -0.03 3.59 4.41
N GLY A 51 -0.61 4.71 3.98
CA GLY A 51 -1.82 4.78 3.17
C GLY A 51 -1.53 5.40 1.81
N PHE A 52 -2.58 5.57 1.01
CA PHE A 52 -2.45 6.16 -0.32
C PHE A 52 -2.03 7.64 -0.25
N GLN A 53 -1.08 8.01 -1.11
CA GLN A 53 -0.66 9.40 -1.34
C GLN A 53 -0.92 9.79 -2.80
N PRO A 54 -1.66 10.89 -3.06
CA PRO A 54 -1.83 11.39 -4.42
C PRO A 54 -0.50 11.73 -5.11
N GLY A 55 -0.45 11.57 -6.43
CA GLY A 55 0.71 11.90 -7.24
C GLY A 55 1.45 10.71 -7.85
N LYS A 56 1.27 9.52 -7.29
CA LYS A 56 1.77 8.26 -7.87
C LYS A 56 0.68 7.21 -7.88
N PRO A 57 0.62 6.34 -8.90
CA PRO A 57 -0.20 5.15 -8.84
C PRO A 57 0.11 4.29 -7.63
N ALA A 58 -0.87 3.52 -7.17
CA ALA A 58 -0.72 2.65 -6.02
C ALA A 58 -1.19 1.23 -6.31
N TYR A 59 -0.50 0.30 -5.70
CA TYR A 59 -0.94 -1.09 -5.54
C TYR A 59 -1.24 -1.32 -4.06
N VAL A 60 -2.42 -1.81 -3.78
CA VAL A 60 -2.86 -2.14 -2.41
C VAL A 60 -3.20 -3.63 -2.36
N ILE A 61 -2.62 -4.32 -1.39
CA ILE A 61 -3.03 -5.67 -1.02
C ILE A 61 -3.63 -5.67 0.37
N LEU A 62 -4.82 -6.26 0.50
CA LEU A 62 -5.43 -6.58 1.79
C LEU A 62 -5.43 -8.10 1.94
N TYR A 63 -4.87 -8.61 3.02
CA TYR A 63 -4.71 -10.04 3.22
C TYR A 63 -4.90 -10.47 4.67
N GLN A 64 -5.06 -11.77 4.87
CA GLN A 64 -4.91 -12.43 6.17
C GLN A 64 -3.77 -13.45 6.11
N GLU A 65 -3.07 -13.60 7.22
CA GLU A 65 -1.80 -14.36 7.31
C GLU A 65 -1.97 -15.85 7.01
N GLY A 66 -3.05 -16.47 7.50
CA GLY A 66 -3.28 -17.91 7.37
C GLY A 66 -3.83 -18.37 6.03
N CYS A 67 -4.06 -17.50 5.07
CA CYS A 67 -4.69 -17.85 3.80
C CYS A 67 -3.65 -18.17 2.73
N PHE A 68 -3.70 -19.37 2.16
CA PHE A 68 -2.78 -19.80 1.10
C PHE A 68 -2.85 -18.90 -0.15
N ASN A 69 -4.05 -18.48 -0.54
CA ASN A 69 -4.20 -17.55 -1.67
C ASN A 69 -3.57 -16.18 -1.38
N SER A 70 -3.68 -15.70 -0.14
CA SER A 70 -2.98 -14.49 0.32
C SER A 70 -1.46 -14.66 0.24
N LYS A 71 -0.93 -15.81 0.62
CA LYS A 71 0.50 -16.13 0.53
C LYS A 71 1.00 -16.09 -0.92
N ARG A 72 0.24 -16.66 -1.85
CA ARG A 72 0.57 -16.61 -3.27
C ARG A 72 0.53 -15.18 -3.81
N GLN A 73 -0.48 -14.40 -3.42
CA GLN A 73 -0.55 -12.99 -3.83
C GLN A 73 0.56 -12.16 -3.21
N ALA A 74 0.95 -12.43 -1.96
CA ALA A 74 2.08 -11.77 -1.31
C ALA A 74 3.40 -11.97 -2.09
N ARG A 75 3.65 -13.18 -2.60
CA ARG A 75 4.83 -13.46 -3.44
C ARG A 75 4.81 -12.62 -4.72
N ARG A 76 3.68 -12.53 -5.39
CA ARG A 76 3.51 -11.68 -6.59
C ARG A 76 3.69 -10.20 -6.26
N THR A 77 3.15 -9.76 -5.12
CA THR A 77 3.29 -8.37 -4.65
C THR A 77 4.75 -7.98 -4.49
N VAL A 78 5.56 -8.80 -3.83
CA VAL A 78 6.98 -8.52 -3.64
C VAL A 78 7.74 -8.53 -4.97
N ALA A 79 7.42 -9.44 -5.89
CA ALA A 79 8.01 -9.47 -7.22
C ALA A 79 7.68 -8.21 -8.03
N LEU A 80 6.42 -7.75 -7.98
CA LEU A 80 6.00 -6.49 -8.61
C LEU A 80 6.66 -5.27 -7.95
N TYR A 81 6.78 -5.27 -6.63
CA TYR A 81 7.46 -4.21 -5.90
C TYR A 81 8.90 -4.01 -6.39
N GLU A 82 9.67 -5.06 -6.56
CA GLU A 82 11.04 -4.96 -7.05
C GLU A 82 11.15 -4.30 -8.44
N LYS A 83 10.14 -4.50 -9.28
CA LYS A 83 10.09 -3.92 -10.64
C LYS A 83 9.59 -2.48 -10.67
N TYR A 84 8.67 -2.10 -9.78
CA TYR A 84 7.90 -0.86 -9.90
C TYR A 84 8.06 0.12 -8.74
N LYS A 85 8.79 -0.21 -7.69
CA LYS A 85 8.91 0.58 -6.43
C LYS A 85 9.26 2.06 -6.61
N VAL A 86 9.94 2.42 -7.70
CA VAL A 86 10.28 3.83 -7.97
C VAL A 86 9.09 4.62 -8.49
N ARG A 87 8.19 3.98 -9.25
CA ARG A 87 7.09 4.62 -9.99
C ARG A 87 5.71 4.37 -9.39
N VAL A 88 5.56 3.31 -8.63
CA VAL A 88 4.29 2.89 -8.02
C VAL A 88 4.50 2.77 -6.52
N GLN A 89 3.58 3.32 -5.73
CA GLN A 89 3.57 3.10 -4.30
C GLN A 89 2.89 1.78 -3.97
N PHE A 90 3.46 1.05 -3.03
CA PHE A 90 2.90 -0.22 -2.55
C PHE A 90 2.38 -0.03 -1.13
N ILE A 91 1.19 -0.52 -0.87
CA ILE A 91 0.50 -0.44 0.41
C ILE A 91 0.08 -1.84 0.82
N VAL A 92 0.53 -2.25 1.98
CA VAL A 92 0.27 -3.58 2.52
C VAL A 92 -0.65 -3.45 3.72
N VAL A 93 -1.83 -4.04 3.64
CA VAL A 93 -2.84 -4.01 4.69
C VAL A 93 -3.03 -5.43 5.22
N ASP A 94 -2.41 -5.72 6.35
CA ASP A 94 -2.55 -6.98 7.06
C ASP A 94 -3.76 -6.90 8.01
N LEU A 95 -4.83 -7.61 7.65
CA LEU A 95 -6.10 -7.56 8.38
C LEU A 95 -6.07 -8.29 9.74
N ASP A 96 -5.01 -9.06 10.02
CA ASP A 96 -4.83 -9.73 11.31
C ASP A 96 -4.17 -8.82 12.35
N HIS A 97 -3.74 -7.61 11.95
CA HIS A 97 -3.12 -6.63 12.82
C HIS A 97 -3.91 -5.34 12.92
N ARG A 98 -3.53 -4.50 13.89
CA ARG A 98 -4.13 -3.19 14.05
C ARG A 98 -3.75 -2.29 12.87
N LEU A 99 -4.76 -1.76 12.18
CA LEU A 99 -4.58 -0.86 11.06
C LEU A 99 -4.36 0.59 11.51
N SER A 100 -3.53 1.31 10.78
CA SER A 100 -3.43 2.78 10.88
C SER A 100 -4.72 3.44 10.39
N ALA A 101 -4.90 4.73 10.69
CA ALA A 101 -6.07 5.47 10.21
C ALA A 101 -6.20 5.46 8.67
N PRO A 102 -5.15 5.73 7.87
CA PRO A 102 -5.25 5.66 6.42
C PRO A 102 -5.50 4.25 5.88
N GLN A 103 -5.00 3.21 6.55
CA GLN A 103 -5.30 1.82 6.17
C GLN A 103 -6.74 1.43 6.43
N LYS A 104 -7.34 1.90 7.53
CA LYS A 104 -8.77 1.72 7.82
C LYS A 104 -9.66 2.36 6.77
N GLU A 105 -9.27 3.51 6.23
CA GLU A 105 -9.99 4.15 5.13
C GLU A 105 -9.93 3.30 3.85
N LEU A 106 -8.79 2.70 3.53
CA LEU A 106 -8.65 1.77 2.41
C LEU A 106 -9.49 0.50 2.61
N GLU A 107 -9.43 -0.08 3.81
CA GLU A 107 -10.25 -1.23 4.17
C GLU A 107 -11.74 -0.93 3.99
N LYS A 108 -12.22 0.14 4.59
CA LYS A 108 -13.62 0.57 4.52
C LYS A 108 -14.08 0.82 3.08
N LYS A 109 -13.23 1.42 2.26
CA LYS A 109 -13.57 1.79 0.89
C LYS A 109 -13.59 0.60 -0.06
N TYR A 110 -12.67 -0.33 0.07
CA TYR A 110 -12.40 -1.36 -0.93
C TYR A 110 -12.69 -2.79 -0.48
N TYR A 111 -12.42 -3.13 0.78
CA TYR A 111 -12.57 -4.51 1.26
C TYR A 111 -14.02 -4.95 1.31
N ARG A 112 -14.29 -6.19 0.84
CA ARG A 112 -15.65 -6.75 0.73
C ARG A 112 -15.79 -8.10 1.45
N GLY A 113 -14.88 -8.41 2.38
CA GLY A 113 -14.97 -9.62 3.21
C GLY A 113 -14.28 -10.85 2.63
N TYR A 114 -13.56 -10.72 1.51
CA TYR A 114 -12.82 -11.83 0.88
C TYR A 114 -11.36 -11.46 0.66
N ILE A 115 -10.46 -12.41 0.88
CA ILE A 115 -9.00 -12.25 0.80
C ILE A 115 -8.37 -13.27 -0.17
N PRO A 116 -7.22 -12.93 -0.76
CA PRO A 116 -6.64 -11.59 -0.81
C PRO A 116 -7.57 -10.64 -1.57
N HIS A 117 -7.44 -9.34 -1.31
CA HIS A 117 -8.12 -8.31 -2.08
C HIS A 117 -7.07 -7.35 -2.63
N VAL A 118 -7.13 -7.06 -3.92
CA VAL A 118 -6.16 -6.23 -4.61
C VAL A 118 -6.83 -5.01 -5.22
N VAL A 119 -6.20 -3.85 -5.02
CA VAL A 119 -6.64 -2.58 -5.60
C VAL A 119 -5.47 -1.97 -6.35
N VAL A 120 -5.71 -1.47 -7.55
CA VAL A 120 -4.77 -0.62 -8.27
C VAL A 120 -5.42 0.75 -8.46
N LEU A 121 -4.75 1.78 -7.97
CA LEU A 121 -5.19 3.17 -8.05
C LEU A 121 -4.31 3.93 -9.04
N ASP A 122 -4.92 4.84 -9.80
CA ASP A 122 -4.14 5.84 -10.54
C ASP A 122 -3.58 6.92 -9.58
N ALA A 123 -2.80 7.84 -10.11
CA ALA A 123 -2.17 8.90 -9.32
C ALA A 123 -3.17 9.84 -8.63
N SER A 124 -4.42 9.90 -9.09
CA SER A 124 -5.50 10.67 -8.45
C SER A 124 -6.25 9.90 -7.36
N GLY A 125 -6.00 8.60 -7.22
CA GLY A 125 -6.70 7.72 -6.29
C GLY A 125 -7.94 7.04 -6.87
N LYS A 126 -8.17 7.14 -8.18
CA LYS A 126 -9.23 6.42 -8.86
C LYS A 126 -8.84 4.94 -9.01
N ALA A 127 -9.73 4.04 -8.65
CA ALA A 127 -9.51 2.62 -8.82
C ALA A 127 -9.58 2.21 -10.29
N LEU A 128 -8.49 1.64 -10.79
CA LEU A 128 -8.40 0.97 -12.08
C LEU A 128 -8.71 -0.52 -11.97
N TYR A 129 -8.49 -1.08 -10.79
CA TYR A 129 -8.80 -2.46 -10.44
C TYR A 129 -9.19 -2.52 -8.96
N ASN A 130 -10.21 -3.28 -8.65
CA ASN A 130 -10.69 -3.47 -7.28
C ASN A 130 -11.42 -4.81 -7.21
N SER A 131 -10.75 -5.86 -6.78
CA SER A 131 -11.34 -7.20 -6.77
C SER A 131 -10.76 -8.10 -5.69
N SER A 132 -11.60 -8.97 -5.18
CA SER A 132 -11.20 -10.07 -4.32
C SER A 132 -10.66 -11.24 -5.14
N GLY A 133 -9.80 -12.02 -4.51
CA GLY A 133 -9.12 -13.16 -5.11
C GLY A 133 -7.74 -12.80 -5.64
N GLU A 134 -7.06 -13.83 -6.10
CA GLU A 134 -5.74 -13.66 -6.68
C GLU A 134 -5.80 -13.00 -8.05
N VAL A 135 -4.76 -12.23 -8.36
CA VAL A 135 -4.55 -11.64 -9.68
C VAL A 135 -3.11 -11.87 -10.12
N ASP A 136 -2.93 -12.22 -11.38
CA ASP A 136 -1.60 -12.49 -11.95
C ASP A 136 -0.79 -11.21 -12.20
N GLU A 137 0.54 -11.37 -12.25
CA GLU A 137 1.47 -10.26 -12.45
C GLU A 137 1.25 -9.55 -13.79
N ALA A 138 0.91 -10.28 -14.85
CA ALA A 138 0.71 -9.71 -16.18
C ALA A 138 -0.50 -8.76 -16.21
N THR A 139 -1.57 -9.13 -15.53
CA THR A 139 -2.76 -8.26 -15.37
C THR A 139 -2.40 -6.98 -14.62
N ILE A 140 -1.68 -7.08 -13.49
CA ILE A 140 -1.25 -5.90 -12.72
C ILE A 140 -0.28 -5.05 -13.52
N THR A 141 0.67 -5.65 -14.24
CA THR A 141 1.60 -4.91 -15.10
C THR A 141 0.86 -4.06 -16.13
N ARG A 142 -0.15 -4.60 -16.82
CA ARG A 142 -0.96 -3.81 -17.75
C ARG A 142 -1.68 -2.64 -17.08
N LEU A 143 -2.14 -2.83 -15.86
CA LEU A 143 -2.79 -1.77 -15.07
C LEU A 143 -1.78 -0.68 -14.67
N PHE A 144 -0.57 -1.05 -14.29
CA PHE A 144 0.50 -0.09 -14.01
C PHE A 144 0.89 0.69 -15.25
N ASP A 145 1.06 0.03 -16.39
CA ASP A 145 1.39 0.70 -17.65
C ASP A 145 0.30 1.71 -18.02
N LYS A 146 -0.98 1.38 -17.81
CA LYS A 146 -2.08 2.32 -18.00
C LYS A 146 -2.05 3.48 -17.02
N ALA A 147 -1.74 3.22 -15.76
CA ALA A 147 -1.70 4.25 -14.71
C ALA A 147 -0.51 5.20 -14.84
N LEU A 148 0.56 4.78 -15.51
CA LEU A 148 1.81 5.53 -15.70
C LEU A 148 1.86 6.30 -17.04
N GLN A 149 0.83 6.22 -17.88
CA GLN A 149 0.70 7.01 -19.09
C GLN A 149 0.30 8.46 -18.74
#